data_a7530c9830d2de33b17cb34e57b7ad6e
#
_entry.id   a7530c9830d2de33b17cb34e57b7ad6e
#
_cell.length_a   1.000
_cell.length_b   1.000
_cell.length_c   1.000
_cell.angle_alpha   90.00
_cell.angle_beta   90.00
_cell.angle_gamma   90.00
#
_symmetry.space_group_name_H-M   'P 1'
#
loop_
_entity.id
_entity.type
_entity.pdbx_description
1 polymer ?
#
loop_
_entity_poly.entity_id
_entity_poly.type
_entity_poly.pdbx_seq_one_letter_code
_entity_poly.pdbx_strand_id
1 'polypeptide(L)'
;MIPGGNSQKPWGKYVVAMNKITKDRYLPTGPEVTQSAQLYDISGDKMELLLDFPTIGEPHYAAGCPADLIKSRSKKIYNLEDNKHPFAVKSEAETKVVRDGNTVHISMSMIRSHFSPDNIEGVKVGDKVYFHVTNLEQDYDVPHGISMIGANTSELLIMPGQTETFLWEPKQEGVWPFYCTDFCSALHQEMQGYVRVSPVGSNTELKWSLGEEIE
;
A
#
# COMPACT_ATOMS: atom_id res chain seq x y z
N MET A 1 -15.12 2.84 -7.50
CA MET A 1 -16.41 2.35 -6.94
C MET A 1 -16.76 3.22 -5.77
N ILE A 2 -17.92 3.83 -5.73
CA ILE A 2 -18.31 4.66 -4.57
C ILE A 2 -18.54 3.71 -3.41
N PRO A 3 -17.84 3.88 -2.28
CA PRO A 3 -17.96 2.96 -1.17
C PRO A 3 -19.33 3.09 -0.53
N GLY A 4 -19.97 1.99 -0.40
CA GLY A 4 -21.30 1.94 0.19
C GLY A 4 -21.91 0.57 0.12
N GLY A 5 -21.27 -0.36 -0.51
CA GLY A 5 -21.61 -1.76 -0.53
C GLY A 5 -20.38 -2.60 -0.28
N ASN A 6 -20.57 -3.84 0.07
CA ASN A 6 -19.52 -4.82 -0.02
C ASN A 6 -19.57 -5.53 -1.38
N SER A 7 -18.58 -6.35 -1.70
CA SER A 7 -18.52 -7.10 -2.95
C SER A 7 -19.72 -8.03 -3.19
N GLN A 8 -20.45 -8.39 -2.14
CA GLN A 8 -21.63 -9.25 -2.21
C GLN A 8 -22.94 -8.47 -2.38
N LYS A 9 -22.95 -7.18 -2.03
CA LYS A 9 -24.11 -6.33 -2.14
C LYS A 9 -23.72 -4.89 -2.49
N PRO A 10 -23.27 -4.65 -3.74
CA PRO A 10 -23.00 -3.29 -4.22
C PRO A 10 -24.33 -2.52 -4.31
N TRP A 11 -24.34 -1.28 -3.79
CA TRP A 11 -25.54 -0.45 -3.77
C TRP A 11 -25.36 0.92 -4.41
N GLY A 12 -24.23 1.15 -5.03
CA GLY A 12 -23.96 2.42 -5.70
C GLY A 12 -24.60 2.47 -7.10
N LYS A 13 -25.16 3.62 -7.44
CA LYS A 13 -25.60 3.96 -8.80
C LYS A 13 -24.45 4.51 -9.64
N TYR A 14 -23.32 4.79 -9.03
CA TYR A 14 -22.25 5.53 -9.65
C TYR A 14 -20.92 4.78 -9.53
N VAL A 15 -20.11 4.93 -10.55
CA VAL A 15 -18.71 4.46 -10.58
C VAL A 15 -17.81 5.66 -10.83
N VAL A 16 -16.72 5.73 -10.07
CA VAL A 16 -15.63 6.65 -10.36
C VAL A 16 -14.50 5.86 -11.01
N ALA A 17 -14.17 6.20 -12.23
CA ALA A 17 -13.00 5.69 -12.93
C ALA A 17 -11.86 6.71 -12.79
N MET A 18 -10.67 6.23 -12.46
CA MET A 18 -9.50 7.06 -12.28
C MET A 18 -8.48 6.78 -13.37
N ASN A 19 -8.20 7.79 -14.18
CA ASN A 19 -7.23 7.71 -15.27
C ASN A 19 -5.85 8.13 -14.76
N LYS A 20 -5.07 7.15 -14.30
CA LYS A 20 -3.73 7.38 -13.75
C LYS A 20 -2.69 7.67 -14.82
N ILE A 21 -2.77 6.93 -15.93
CA ILE A 21 -1.77 6.95 -16.98
C ILE A 21 -2.36 7.67 -18.18
N THR A 22 -1.84 8.83 -18.47
CA THR A 22 -2.30 9.68 -19.56
C THR A 22 -1.50 9.50 -20.83
N LYS A 23 -0.32 8.93 -20.72
CA LYS A 23 0.56 8.63 -21.83
C LYS A 23 1.23 7.31 -21.59
N ASP A 24 0.88 6.32 -22.40
CA ASP A 24 1.59 5.07 -22.40
C ASP A 24 3.01 5.33 -22.94
N ARG A 25 4.01 5.16 -22.11
CA ARG A 25 5.42 5.30 -22.50
C ARG A 25 5.83 4.27 -23.55
N TYR A 26 5.08 3.17 -23.63
CA TYR A 26 5.33 2.07 -24.55
C TYR A 26 4.50 2.14 -25.84
N LEU A 27 3.46 2.96 -25.87
CA LEU A 27 2.60 3.22 -27.03
C LEU A 27 2.54 4.72 -27.32
N PRO A 28 3.58 5.30 -27.92
CA PRO A 28 3.67 6.76 -28.09
C PRO A 28 2.67 7.36 -29.09
N THR A 29 1.77 6.57 -29.64
CA THR A 29 0.84 6.96 -30.71
C THR A 29 -0.55 7.37 -30.23
N GLY A 30 -0.79 7.40 -28.93
CA GLY A 30 -2.07 7.85 -28.37
C GLY A 30 -2.14 9.36 -28.16
N PRO A 31 -3.33 9.97 -28.15
CA PRO A 31 -3.48 11.36 -27.75
C PRO A 31 -3.04 11.55 -26.30
N GLU A 32 -2.42 12.69 -26.00
CA GLU A 32 -2.21 13.09 -24.62
C GLU A 32 -3.57 13.30 -23.96
N VAL A 33 -3.89 12.43 -22.99
CA VAL A 33 -5.10 12.56 -22.18
C VAL A 33 -4.68 13.09 -20.83
N THR A 34 -5.32 14.12 -20.35
CA THR A 34 -5.08 14.66 -19.00
C THR A 34 -5.44 13.60 -17.95
N GLN A 35 -4.66 13.48 -16.90
CA GLN A 35 -5.05 12.70 -15.74
C GLN A 35 -6.40 13.20 -15.23
N SER A 36 -7.34 12.29 -15.04
CA SER A 36 -8.71 12.69 -14.72
C SER A 36 -9.41 11.65 -13.85
N ALA A 37 -10.42 12.10 -13.15
CA ALA A 37 -11.41 11.25 -12.55
C ALA A 37 -12.74 11.41 -13.29
N GLN A 38 -13.35 10.30 -13.64
CA GLN A 38 -14.60 10.25 -14.39
C GLN A 38 -15.70 9.63 -13.55
N LEU A 39 -16.84 10.32 -13.48
CA LEU A 39 -18.03 9.82 -12.79
C LEU A 39 -19.01 9.26 -13.82
N TYR A 40 -19.41 8.03 -13.62
CA TYR A 40 -20.40 7.34 -14.46
C TYR A 40 -21.66 6.99 -13.66
N ASP A 41 -22.83 7.12 -14.30
CA ASP A 41 -24.05 6.49 -13.85
C ASP A 41 -24.13 5.07 -14.44
N ILE A 42 -24.38 4.10 -13.56
CA ILE A 42 -24.52 2.68 -13.90
C ILE A 42 -25.90 2.15 -13.51
N SER A 43 -26.87 3.01 -13.25
CA SER A 43 -28.21 2.60 -12.84
C SER A 43 -29.07 2.05 -13.97
N GLY A 44 -28.69 2.30 -15.23
CA GLY A 44 -29.35 1.81 -16.44
C GLY A 44 -28.60 0.66 -17.11
N ASP A 45 -29.04 0.30 -18.32
CA ASP A 45 -28.41 -0.76 -19.11
C ASP A 45 -27.09 -0.34 -19.77
N LYS A 46 -26.74 0.93 -19.69
CA LYS A 46 -25.51 1.50 -20.22
C LYS A 46 -24.81 2.34 -19.15
N MET A 47 -23.51 2.35 -19.23
CA MET A 47 -22.67 3.25 -18.46
C MET A 47 -22.72 4.64 -19.10
N GLU A 48 -23.21 5.64 -18.38
CA GLU A 48 -23.32 7.02 -18.84
C GLU A 48 -22.28 7.90 -18.13
N LEU A 49 -21.43 8.58 -18.90
CA LEU A 49 -20.47 9.52 -18.37
C LEU A 49 -21.19 10.80 -17.94
N LEU A 50 -21.19 11.08 -16.64
CA LEU A 50 -21.79 12.28 -16.07
C LEU A 50 -20.80 13.43 -15.94
N LEU A 51 -19.55 13.14 -15.61
CA LEU A 51 -18.54 14.13 -15.33
C LEU A 51 -17.16 13.59 -15.64
N ASP A 52 -16.36 14.39 -16.33
CA ASP A 52 -14.92 14.17 -16.50
C ASP A 52 -14.21 15.41 -15.98
N PHE A 53 -13.36 15.25 -14.98
CA PHE A 53 -12.65 16.37 -14.38
C PHE A 53 -11.17 16.08 -14.26
N PRO A 54 -10.32 17.02 -14.69
CA PRO A 54 -8.88 16.88 -14.59
C PRO A 54 -8.45 16.85 -13.11
N THR A 55 -7.49 16.00 -12.81
CA THR A 55 -6.86 15.94 -11.50
C THR A 55 -5.44 16.49 -11.55
N ILE A 56 -4.99 17.03 -10.43
CA ILE A 56 -3.58 17.40 -10.26
C ILE A 56 -2.88 16.18 -9.71
N GLY A 57 -2.03 15.56 -10.55
CA GLY A 57 -1.39 14.30 -10.21
C GLY A 57 -2.26 13.07 -10.50
N GLU A 58 -1.69 11.91 -10.26
CA GLU A 58 -2.38 10.63 -10.49
C GLU A 58 -3.47 10.39 -9.44
N PRO A 59 -4.74 10.19 -9.85
CA PRO A 59 -5.78 9.87 -8.89
C PRO A 59 -5.67 8.39 -8.46
N HIS A 60 -5.49 8.15 -7.17
CA HIS A 60 -5.34 6.81 -6.63
C HIS A 60 -6.60 6.28 -5.95
N TYR A 61 -7.37 7.17 -5.33
CA TYR A 61 -8.50 6.77 -4.52
C TYR A 61 -9.65 7.77 -4.60
N ALA A 62 -10.86 7.27 -4.63
CA ALA A 62 -12.08 8.06 -4.54
C ALA A 62 -12.97 7.52 -3.42
N ALA A 63 -13.31 8.36 -2.47
CA ALA A 63 -14.27 8.05 -1.41
C ALA A 63 -15.53 8.89 -1.55
N GLY A 64 -16.68 8.24 -1.52
CA GLY A 64 -17.96 8.94 -1.39
C GLY A 64 -18.17 9.37 0.06
N CYS A 65 -18.55 10.62 0.25
CA CYS A 65 -18.96 11.11 1.56
C CYS A 65 -20.19 12.04 1.44
N PRO A 66 -21.02 12.14 2.50
CA PRO A 66 -22.10 13.11 2.54
C PRO A 66 -21.58 14.54 2.37
N ALA A 67 -22.31 15.37 1.61
CA ALA A 67 -21.89 16.72 1.25
C ALA A 67 -21.64 17.64 2.46
N ASP A 68 -22.32 17.42 3.56
CA ASP A 68 -22.14 18.14 4.81
C ASP A 68 -20.81 17.82 5.51
N LEU A 69 -20.23 16.65 5.25
CA LEU A 69 -18.92 16.27 5.77
C LEU A 69 -17.75 16.86 5.00
N ILE A 70 -18.00 17.41 3.81
CA ILE A 70 -16.94 18.00 2.96
C ILE A 70 -16.47 19.36 3.50
N LYS A 71 -17.26 20.02 4.34
CA LYS A 71 -17.13 21.45 4.68
C LYS A 71 -15.84 21.90 5.36
N SER A 72 -14.95 21.05 5.78
CA SER A 72 -13.78 21.55 6.52
C SER A 72 -12.56 20.64 6.56
N ARG A 73 -12.56 19.53 5.89
CA ARG A 73 -11.40 18.65 5.90
C ARG A 73 -10.49 18.91 4.71
N SER A 74 -10.11 20.19 4.59
CA SER A 74 -9.03 20.57 3.71
C SER A 74 -7.75 19.88 4.15
N LYS A 75 -7.25 19.03 3.26
CA LYS A 75 -5.83 18.69 3.11
C LYS A 75 -5.05 18.47 4.40
N LYS A 76 -5.15 17.33 5.00
CA LYS A 76 -4.07 16.86 5.85
C LYS A 76 -2.99 16.27 4.93
N ILE A 77 -2.01 17.07 4.61
CA ILE A 77 -0.75 16.55 4.05
C ILE A 77 -0.06 15.87 5.23
N TYR A 78 0.14 14.57 5.12
CA TYR A 78 0.92 13.85 6.11
C TYR A 78 2.38 14.19 5.90
N ASN A 79 3.05 14.58 6.99
CA ASN A 79 4.47 14.81 7.00
C ASN A 79 5.10 13.78 7.93
N LEU A 80 6.22 13.19 7.53
CA LEU A 80 6.98 12.26 8.37
C LEU A 80 7.33 12.85 9.75
N GLU A 81 7.57 14.15 9.82
CA GLU A 81 7.85 14.85 11.08
C GLU A 81 6.66 14.84 12.05
N ASP A 82 5.45 14.79 11.52
CA ASP A 82 4.21 14.75 12.30
C ASP A 82 3.78 13.31 12.64
N ASN A 83 4.49 12.31 12.12
CA ASN A 83 4.16 10.91 12.37
C ASN A 83 4.54 10.54 13.80
N LYS A 84 3.52 10.24 14.62
CA LYS A 84 3.67 9.87 16.03
C LYS A 84 3.50 8.38 16.29
N HIS A 85 3.46 7.58 15.24
CA HIS A 85 3.39 6.14 15.42
C HIS A 85 4.65 5.63 16.12
N PRO A 86 4.55 4.79 17.17
CA PRO A 86 5.72 4.39 17.99
C PRO A 86 6.78 3.60 17.22
N PHE A 87 6.41 3.01 16.10
CA PHE A 87 7.30 2.24 15.24
C PHE A 87 7.51 2.90 13.87
N ALA A 88 7.17 4.18 13.72
CA ALA A 88 7.47 4.92 12.50
C ALA A 88 8.98 4.98 12.28
N VAL A 89 9.38 4.87 11.01
CA VAL A 89 10.76 5.11 10.58
C VAL A 89 10.80 6.37 9.70
N LYS A 90 11.88 7.14 9.80
CA LYS A 90 12.06 8.38 9.04
C LYS A 90 13.04 8.21 7.88
N SER A 91 13.72 7.08 7.85
CA SER A 91 14.66 6.70 6.80
C SER A 91 14.76 5.18 6.73
N GLU A 92 15.28 4.66 5.64
CA GLU A 92 15.55 3.24 5.50
C GLU A 92 16.57 2.72 6.52
N ALA A 93 17.52 3.56 6.91
CA ALA A 93 18.52 3.22 7.92
C ALA A 93 17.94 2.98 9.32
N GLU A 94 16.72 3.44 9.59
CA GLU A 94 16.03 3.21 10.86
C GLU A 94 15.20 1.92 10.87
N THR A 95 15.11 1.23 9.75
CA THR A 95 14.37 -0.02 9.65
C THR A 95 15.01 -1.11 10.49
N LYS A 96 14.19 -1.94 11.10
CA LYS A 96 14.68 -2.99 12.00
C LYS A 96 13.67 -4.10 12.19
N VAL A 97 14.19 -5.25 12.52
CA VAL A 97 13.41 -6.41 12.93
C VAL A 97 13.83 -6.84 14.32
N VAL A 98 12.89 -6.89 15.26
CA VAL A 98 13.15 -7.18 16.67
C VAL A 98 12.22 -8.29 17.14
N ARG A 99 12.78 -9.23 17.91
CA ARG A 99 12.03 -10.32 18.53
C ARG A 99 11.94 -10.11 20.04
N ASP A 100 10.74 -10.28 20.57
CA ASP A 100 10.47 -10.41 22.00
C ASP A 100 9.63 -11.68 22.23
N GLY A 101 10.29 -12.71 22.72
CA GLY A 101 9.67 -14.03 22.87
C GLY A 101 9.18 -14.59 21.53
N ASN A 102 7.85 -14.79 21.40
CA ASN A 102 7.20 -15.22 20.18
C ASN A 102 6.59 -14.06 19.36
N THR A 103 6.90 -12.83 19.73
CA THR A 103 6.47 -11.64 19.02
C THR A 103 7.63 -11.08 18.21
N VAL A 104 7.37 -10.78 16.95
CA VAL A 104 8.33 -10.14 16.06
C VAL A 104 7.75 -8.81 15.59
N HIS A 105 8.51 -7.74 15.77
CA HIS A 105 8.19 -6.42 15.28
C HIS A 105 9.10 -6.08 14.11
N ILE A 106 8.50 -5.76 12.96
CA ILE A 106 9.18 -5.37 11.73
C ILE A 106 8.82 -3.90 11.49
N SER A 107 9.75 -3.00 11.82
CA SER A 107 9.64 -1.59 11.43
C SER A 107 10.28 -1.43 10.07
N MET A 108 9.45 -1.24 9.05
CA MET A 108 9.88 -1.19 7.66
C MET A 108 9.42 0.08 6.98
N SER A 109 10.13 0.43 5.92
CA SER A 109 9.76 1.52 5.03
C SER A 109 9.27 1.01 3.67
N MET A 110 8.53 1.86 2.99
CA MET A 110 8.18 1.73 1.60
C MET A 110 8.41 3.05 0.88
N ILE A 111 9.02 2.97 -0.28
CA ILE A 111 9.28 4.08 -1.21
C ILE A 111 9.35 3.50 -2.62
N ARG A 112 9.11 4.28 -3.66
CA ARG A 112 9.27 3.81 -5.06
C ARG A 112 10.69 3.34 -5.32
N SER A 113 10.96 2.09 -5.63
CA SER A 113 10.04 0.98 -5.92
C SER A 113 10.37 -0.24 -5.08
N HIS A 114 10.64 -0.04 -3.80
CA HIS A 114 11.07 -1.13 -2.92
C HIS A 114 10.55 -0.98 -1.48
N PHE A 115 10.68 -2.07 -0.74
CA PHE A 115 10.53 -2.12 0.71
C PHE A 115 11.90 -2.25 1.37
N SER A 116 12.05 -1.70 2.56
CA SER A 116 13.22 -1.94 3.42
C SER A 116 12.76 -2.31 4.83
N PRO A 117 13.12 -3.49 5.36
CA PRO A 117 13.79 -4.59 4.67
C PRO A 117 12.87 -5.31 3.68
N ASP A 118 13.44 -5.90 2.65
CA ASP A 118 12.75 -6.71 1.64
C ASP A 118 12.91 -8.23 1.86
N ASN A 119 13.94 -8.65 2.57
CA ASN A 119 14.19 -10.04 2.94
C ASN A 119 14.33 -10.18 4.45
N ILE A 120 13.52 -11.07 5.03
CA ILE A 120 13.45 -11.30 6.47
C ILE A 120 13.52 -12.80 6.74
N GLU A 121 14.48 -13.22 7.57
CA GLU A 121 14.64 -14.60 8.00
C GLU A 121 14.52 -14.74 9.52
N GLY A 122 14.26 -15.95 10.00
CA GLY A 122 14.20 -16.26 11.42
C GLY A 122 12.83 -16.08 12.07
N VAL A 123 11.81 -15.69 11.31
CA VAL A 123 10.42 -15.84 11.72
C VAL A 123 10.09 -17.32 11.82
N LYS A 124 9.27 -17.72 12.77
CA LYS A 124 8.92 -19.12 13.05
C LYS A 124 7.41 -19.33 12.98
N VAL A 125 7.01 -20.54 12.67
CA VAL A 125 5.60 -20.93 12.77
C VAL A 125 5.09 -20.65 14.19
N GLY A 126 3.95 -19.96 14.28
CA GLY A 126 3.33 -19.56 15.55
C GLY A 126 3.80 -18.25 16.15
N ASP A 127 4.74 -17.56 15.51
CA ASP A 127 5.08 -16.19 15.89
C ASP A 127 3.89 -15.23 15.62
N LYS A 128 3.81 -14.19 16.41
CA LYS A 128 2.98 -13.01 16.16
C LYS A 128 3.86 -11.94 15.51
N VAL A 129 3.69 -11.75 14.21
CA VAL A 129 4.51 -10.83 13.44
C VAL A 129 3.74 -9.55 13.17
N TYR A 130 4.20 -8.45 13.74
CA TYR A 130 3.66 -7.12 13.52
C TYR A 130 4.50 -6.39 12.47
N PHE A 131 3.90 -6.10 11.35
CA PHE A 131 4.46 -5.23 10.34
C PHE A 131 4.03 -3.80 10.62
N HIS A 132 4.98 -2.92 10.88
CA HIS A 132 4.80 -1.49 11.02
C HIS A 132 5.41 -0.83 9.80
N VAL A 133 4.58 -0.41 8.87
CA VAL A 133 5.01 0.00 7.54
C VAL A 133 4.85 1.50 7.40
N THR A 134 5.96 2.20 7.15
CA THR A 134 5.97 3.64 6.95
C THR A 134 6.18 3.98 5.48
N ASN A 135 5.31 4.79 4.92
CA ASN A 135 5.48 5.33 3.57
C ASN A 135 6.39 6.57 3.64
N LEU A 136 7.60 6.46 3.07
CA LEU A 136 8.63 7.51 3.06
C LEU A 136 8.51 8.46 1.86
N GLU A 137 7.51 8.28 1.00
CA GLU A 137 7.30 9.19 -0.13
C GLU A 137 7.14 10.63 0.33
N GLN A 138 7.75 11.53 -0.41
CA GLN A 138 7.61 12.97 -0.19
C GLN A 138 6.55 13.60 -1.09
N ASP A 139 6.20 12.89 -2.16
CA ASP A 139 5.11 13.29 -3.03
C ASP A 139 3.79 12.87 -2.39
N TYR A 140 2.97 13.85 -2.01
CA TYR A 140 1.72 13.66 -1.26
C TYR A 140 0.67 12.79 -1.97
N ASP A 141 0.84 12.52 -3.24
CA ASP A 141 -0.06 11.77 -4.11
C ASP A 141 0.45 10.37 -4.47
N VAL A 142 1.49 9.87 -3.80
CA VAL A 142 2.02 8.53 -4.03
C VAL A 142 1.79 7.61 -2.83
N PRO A 143 0.57 7.10 -2.67
CA PRO A 143 0.32 6.05 -1.70
C PRO A 143 0.98 4.74 -2.16
N HIS A 144 1.28 3.89 -1.20
CA HIS A 144 1.64 2.50 -1.46
C HIS A 144 0.66 1.59 -0.73
N GLY A 145 0.31 0.50 -1.35
CA GLY A 145 -0.39 -0.59 -0.69
C GLY A 145 0.58 -1.70 -0.31
N ILE A 146 0.27 -2.45 0.73
CA ILE A 146 0.97 -3.68 1.05
C ILE A 146 -0.02 -4.81 1.26
N SER A 147 0.27 -5.95 0.67
CA SER A 147 -0.43 -7.21 0.93
C SER A 147 0.59 -8.30 1.19
N MET A 148 0.22 -9.22 2.07
CA MET A 148 1.01 -10.41 2.36
C MET A 148 0.11 -11.64 2.23
N ILE A 149 0.58 -12.64 1.51
CA ILE A 149 -0.15 -13.90 1.36
C ILE A 149 -0.28 -14.58 2.73
N GLY A 150 -1.51 -14.94 3.08
CA GLY A 150 -1.81 -15.58 4.36
C GLY A 150 -1.98 -14.64 5.55
N ALA A 151 -1.87 -13.33 5.36
CA ALA A 151 -2.32 -12.36 6.35
C ALA A 151 -3.83 -12.17 6.30
N ASN A 152 -4.42 -11.78 7.44
CA ASN A 152 -5.86 -11.51 7.52
C ASN A 152 -6.27 -10.20 6.81
N THR A 153 -5.30 -9.39 6.44
CA THR A 153 -5.51 -8.11 5.77
C THR A 153 -5.35 -8.31 4.27
N SER A 154 -6.38 -8.03 3.51
CA SER A 154 -6.37 -8.16 2.05
C SER A 154 -5.46 -7.11 1.40
N GLU A 155 -5.48 -5.92 1.94
CA GLU A 155 -4.70 -4.78 1.46
C GLU A 155 -4.66 -3.71 2.55
N LEU A 156 -3.52 -3.06 2.70
CA LEU A 156 -3.33 -1.92 3.57
C LEU A 156 -2.74 -0.77 2.77
N LEU A 157 -3.54 0.25 2.48
CA LEU A 157 -3.11 1.45 1.76
C LEU A 157 -2.54 2.47 2.75
N ILE A 158 -1.33 2.94 2.48
CA ILE A 158 -0.58 3.83 3.37
C ILE A 158 -0.21 5.09 2.60
N MET A 159 -0.72 6.24 3.07
CA MET A 159 -0.41 7.53 2.47
C MET A 159 1.01 8.00 2.82
N PRO A 160 1.62 8.86 2.00
CA PRO A 160 2.92 9.45 2.31
C PRO A 160 3.01 10.01 3.73
N GLY A 161 4.06 9.69 4.45
CA GLY A 161 4.28 10.11 5.84
C GLY A 161 3.49 9.35 6.90
N GLN A 162 2.63 8.41 6.51
CA GLN A 162 1.88 7.57 7.46
C GLN A 162 2.63 6.28 7.79
N THR A 163 2.31 5.73 8.95
CA THR A 163 2.67 4.37 9.37
C THR A 163 1.41 3.62 9.75
N GLU A 164 1.27 2.44 9.21
CA GLU A 164 0.18 1.53 9.53
C GLU A 164 0.73 0.19 10.02
N THR A 165 -0.07 -0.53 10.80
CA THR A 165 0.33 -1.81 11.38
C THR A 165 -0.66 -2.90 11.04
N PHE A 166 -0.14 -4.06 10.64
CA PHE A 166 -0.93 -5.28 10.57
C PHE A 166 -0.25 -6.46 11.26
N LEU A 167 -1.05 -7.39 11.74
CA LEU A 167 -0.61 -8.63 12.36
C LEU A 167 -0.67 -9.78 11.34
N TRP A 168 0.39 -10.57 11.32
CA TRP A 168 0.46 -11.83 10.61
C TRP A 168 0.92 -12.95 11.54
N GLU A 169 0.24 -14.09 11.47
CA GLU A 169 0.59 -15.28 12.24
C GLU A 169 0.84 -16.45 11.28
N PRO A 170 2.10 -16.72 10.90
CA PRO A 170 2.41 -17.83 9.98
C PRO A 170 2.01 -19.17 10.58
N LYS A 171 1.26 -19.95 9.81
CA LYS A 171 0.78 -21.28 10.20
C LYS A 171 1.64 -22.40 9.61
N GLN A 172 2.50 -22.08 8.64
CA GLN A 172 3.35 -23.03 7.94
C GLN A 172 4.72 -22.43 7.69
N GLU A 173 5.73 -23.31 7.64
CA GLU A 173 7.07 -22.94 7.18
C GLU A 173 7.08 -22.66 5.67
N GLY A 174 8.07 -21.95 5.21
CA GLY A 174 8.25 -21.64 3.78
C GLY A 174 8.66 -20.20 3.55
N VAL A 175 8.58 -19.80 2.29
CA VAL A 175 8.84 -18.42 1.86
C VAL A 175 7.52 -17.75 1.52
N TRP A 176 7.26 -16.63 2.17
CA TRP A 176 6.00 -15.90 2.09
C TRP A 176 6.25 -14.52 1.49
N PRO A 177 5.75 -14.25 0.29
CA PRO A 177 5.93 -12.96 -0.35
C PRO A 177 4.98 -11.90 0.23
N PHE A 178 5.46 -10.67 0.27
CA PHE A 178 4.65 -9.46 0.38
C PHE A 178 4.98 -8.53 -0.79
N TYR A 179 4.02 -7.72 -1.19
CA TYR A 179 4.15 -6.90 -2.40
C TYR A 179 3.31 -5.64 -2.32
N CYS A 180 3.70 -4.65 -3.13
CA CYS A 180 2.91 -3.43 -3.30
C CYS A 180 1.64 -3.73 -4.10
N THR A 181 0.51 -3.22 -3.65
CA THR A 181 -0.80 -3.44 -4.27
C THR A 181 -1.33 -2.24 -5.03
N ASP A 182 -0.74 -1.06 -4.82
CA ASP A 182 -1.14 0.15 -5.52
C ASP A 182 -0.08 0.58 -6.52
N PHE A 183 -0.50 0.86 -7.76
CA PHE A 183 0.42 1.23 -8.83
C PHE A 183 1.12 2.56 -8.49
N CYS A 184 2.38 2.48 -8.15
CA CYS A 184 3.18 3.58 -7.65
C CYS A 184 4.27 4.07 -8.62
N SER A 185 4.70 3.22 -9.54
CA SER A 185 5.76 3.54 -10.49
C SER A 185 5.83 2.55 -11.65
N ALA A 186 6.69 2.81 -12.63
CA ALA A 186 6.98 1.87 -13.71
C ALA A 186 7.58 0.54 -13.21
N LEU A 187 8.23 0.55 -12.03
CA LEU A 187 8.81 -0.62 -11.38
C LEU A 187 7.91 -1.19 -10.27
N HIS A 188 6.61 -0.88 -10.30
CA HIS A 188 5.65 -1.35 -9.31
C HIS A 188 5.68 -2.88 -9.12
N GLN A 189 5.86 -3.64 -10.19
CA GLN A 189 5.92 -5.11 -10.16
C GLN A 189 7.16 -5.64 -9.45
N GLU A 190 8.22 -4.85 -9.37
CA GLU A 190 9.47 -5.19 -8.67
C GLU A 190 9.40 -4.89 -7.16
N MET A 191 8.38 -4.12 -6.73
CA MET A 191 8.21 -3.73 -5.34
C MET A 191 7.60 -4.87 -4.52
N GLN A 192 8.46 -5.78 -4.10
CA GLN A 192 8.12 -6.99 -3.34
C GLN A 192 9.22 -7.35 -2.36
N GLY A 193 8.89 -8.23 -1.42
CA GLY A 193 9.83 -8.79 -0.48
C GLY A 193 9.36 -10.15 0.05
N TYR A 194 10.17 -10.77 0.90
CA TYR A 194 9.94 -12.13 1.35
C TYR A 194 10.21 -12.30 2.83
N VAL A 195 9.40 -13.11 3.49
CA VAL A 195 9.66 -13.61 4.83
C VAL A 195 9.87 -15.11 4.76
N ARG A 196 11.03 -15.56 5.20
CA ARG A 196 11.32 -16.98 5.38
C ARG A 196 10.89 -17.42 6.77
N VAL A 197 9.90 -18.30 6.82
CA VAL A 197 9.38 -18.89 8.05
C VAL A 197 10.02 -20.24 8.29
N SER A 198 10.64 -20.38 9.45
CA SER A 198 11.25 -21.61 9.93
C SER A 198 10.27 -22.46 10.74
N PRO A 199 10.51 -23.77 10.88
CA PRO A 199 9.72 -24.64 11.73
C PRO A 199 9.64 -24.17 13.19
N VAL A 200 8.63 -24.64 13.91
CA VAL A 200 8.51 -24.47 15.35
C VAL A 200 9.79 -24.97 16.05
N GLY A 201 10.31 -24.19 16.98
CA GLY A 201 11.51 -24.58 17.76
C GLY A 201 12.84 -24.47 17.00
N SER A 202 12.82 -23.96 15.78
CA SER A 202 14.05 -23.66 15.04
C SER A 202 14.95 -22.69 15.81
N ASN A 203 16.25 -22.88 15.74
CA ASN A 203 17.28 -21.98 16.26
C ASN A 203 17.74 -20.92 15.22
N THR A 204 16.99 -20.76 14.10
CA THR A 204 17.33 -19.78 13.08
C THR A 204 17.31 -18.37 13.70
N GLU A 205 18.43 -17.69 13.55
CA GLU A 205 18.56 -16.30 13.99
C GLU A 205 17.73 -15.37 13.13
N LEU A 206 17.26 -14.28 13.74
CA LEU A 206 16.56 -13.24 13.05
C LEU A 206 17.57 -12.43 12.21
N LYS A 207 17.36 -12.39 10.90
CA LYS A 207 18.20 -11.66 9.95
C LYS A 207 17.30 -10.92 8.97
N TRP A 208 17.77 -9.78 8.49
CA TRP A 208 17.12 -9.02 7.43
C TRP A 208 18.14 -8.30 6.57
N SER A 209 17.80 -8.06 5.32
CA SER A 209 18.58 -7.22 4.41
C SER A 209 17.79 -5.97 4.05
N LEU A 210 18.48 -4.87 3.98
CA LEU A 210 18.10 -3.72 3.18
C LEU A 210 18.50 -4.11 1.77
N GLY A 211 17.60 -3.99 0.78
CA GLY A 211 17.85 -4.47 -0.57
C GLY A 211 19.27 -4.19 -1.01
N GLU A 212 19.96 -5.20 -1.51
CA GLU A 212 21.35 -5.04 -1.94
C GLU A 212 21.38 -3.96 -3.03
N GLU A 213 22.11 -2.89 -2.78
CA GLU A 213 22.54 -2.01 -3.84
C GLU A 213 23.31 -2.89 -4.83
N ILE A 214 22.76 -3.06 -6.01
CA ILE A 214 23.47 -3.70 -7.12
C ILE A 214 24.57 -2.72 -7.52
N GLU A 215 25.79 -2.96 -7.04
CA GLU A 215 27.01 -2.28 -7.51
C GLU A 215 27.27 -2.54 -9.00
#